data_0f06f59f9a7c5fabde58a991ba543cdb
#
_entry.id   0f06f59f9a7c5fabde58a991ba543cdb
#
_cell.length_a   1.000
_cell.length_b   1.000
_cell.length_c   1.000
_cell.angle_alpha   90.00
_cell.angle_beta   90.00
_cell.angle_gamma   90.00
#
_symmetry.space_group_name_H-M   'P 1'
#
loop_
_entity.id
_entity.type
_entity.pdbx_description
1 polymer ?
#
loop_
_entity_poly.entity_id
_entity_poly.type
_entity_poly.pdbx_seq_one_letter_code
_entity_poly.pdbx_strand_id
1 'polypeptide(L)'
;DPDRPAFDKAVTATARLAAAALPHPLGRTHVLGTEELMHAPFRVALELPGDVVFSSTTRSPAVVLDLPGYPLRHGITFTAHEVGASGDRYAYNISPGDQDQIVLVLDEDYDTPNLDGLLQELAALAPFVLVVTLRTYRPPRPLRGPEFGSYASSDVGWLLTDLSEISLEAPTPERERA
;
A
#
# COMPACT_ATOMS: atom_id res chain seq x y z
N ASP A 1 16.11 15.16 11.47
CA ASP A 1 16.11 14.73 10.07
C ASP A 1 15.55 15.88 9.22
N PRO A 2 16.36 16.49 8.30
CA PRO A 2 15.95 17.64 7.49
C PRO A 2 14.82 17.31 6.51
N ASP A 3 14.63 16.05 6.17
CA ASP A 3 13.64 15.60 5.17
C ASP A 3 12.27 15.30 5.78
N ARG A 4 12.19 15.21 7.11
CA ARG A 4 10.95 14.89 7.80
C ARG A 4 9.79 15.85 7.49
N PRO A 5 9.97 17.19 7.45
CA PRO A 5 8.88 18.10 7.10
C PRO A 5 8.36 17.91 5.66
N ALA A 6 9.24 17.56 4.72
CA ALA A 6 8.85 17.26 3.35
C ALA A 6 8.03 15.96 3.28
N PHE A 7 8.49 14.92 3.96
CA PHE A 7 7.76 13.65 4.09
C PHE A 7 6.38 13.84 4.73
N ASP A 8 6.30 14.56 5.87
CA ASP A 8 5.03 14.80 6.55
C ASP A 8 4.04 15.56 5.66
N LYS A 9 4.50 16.58 4.93
CA LYS A 9 3.69 17.30 3.95
C LYS A 9 3.20 16.39 2.84
N ALA A 10 4.05 15.53 2.37
CA ALA A 10 3.78 14.57 1.33
C ALA A 10 2.72 13.56 1.75
N VAL A 11 2.84 12.97 2.95
CA VAL A 11 1.84 12.08 3.54
C VAL A 11 0.48 12.77 3.65
N THR A 12 0.44 13.99 4.17
CA THR A 12 -0.80 14.76 4.28
C THR A 12 -1.45 15.01 2.91
N ALA A 13 -0.65 15.32 1.89
CA ALA A 13 -1.16 15.49 0.53
C ALA A 13 -1.75 14.19 -0.02
N THR A 14 -1.05 13.05 0.15
CA THR A 14 -1.53 11.73 -0.25
C THR A 14 -2.84 11.38 0.43
N ALA A 15 -2.90 11.53 1.75
CA ALA A 15 -4.12 11.21 2.50
C ALA A 15 -5.32 12.06 2.05
N ARG A 16 -5.10 13.34 1.74
CA ARG A 16 -6.16 14.23 1.19
C ARG A 16 -6.63 13.80 -0.18
N LEU A 17 -5.70 13.44 -1.08
CA LEU A 17 -6.04 12.96 -2.41
C LEU A 17 -6.78 11.63 -2.34
N ALA A 18 -6.30 10.70 -1.52
CA ALA A 18 -6.96 9.42 -1.28
C ALA A 18 -8.38 9.64 -0.73
N ALA A 19 -8.54 10.46 0.32
CA ALA A 19 -9.84 10.75 0.90
C ALA A 19 -10.81 11.36 -0.12
N ALA A 20 -10.32 12.21 -1.03
CA ALA A 20 -11.14 12.81 -2.09
C ALA A 20 -11.56 11.81 -3.18
N ALA A 21 -10.78 10.74 -3.37
CA ALA A 21 -11.08 9.69 -4.34
C ALA A 21 -11.97 8.57 -3.78
N LEU A 22 -12.04 8.44 -2.45
CA LEU A 22 -12.83 7.39 -1.80
C LEU A 22 -14.34 7.69 -1.90
N PRO A 23 -15.18 6.71 -2.29
CA PRO A 23 -16.64 6.89 -2.37
C PRO A 23 -17.29 7.06 -0.99
N HIS A 24 -16.66 6.52 0.06
CA HIS A 24 -17.14 6.55 1.44
C HIS A 24 -16.07 7.10 2.39
N PRO A 25 -15.74 8.41 2.37
CA PRO A 25 -14.62 8.96 3.14
C PRO A 25 -14.71 8.73 4.65
N LEU A 26 -15.93 8.56 5.19
CA LEU A 26 -16.17 8.25 6.60
C LEU A 26 -16.52 6.78 6.85
N GLY A 27 -16.51 5.96 5.81
CA GLY A 27 -16.70 4.52 5.91
C GLY A 27 -15.49 3.82 6.50
N ARG A 28 -15.63 2.50 6.70
CA ARG A 28 -14.52 1.68 7.16
C ARG A 28 -13.53 1.45 6.01
N THR A 29 -12.34 1.97 6.16
CA THR A 29 -11.26 1.90 5.17
C THR A 29 -10.14 1.00 5.67
N HIS A 30 -9.75 0.01 4.86
CA HIS A 30 -8.55 -0.77 5.11
C HIS A 30 -7.40 -0.24 4.25
N VAL A 31 -6.37 0.32 4.88
CA VAL A 31 -5.13 0.70 4.19
C VAL A 31 -4.18 -0.50 4.22
N LEU A 32 -3.84 -0.99 3.04
CA LEU A 32 -2.95 -2.14 2.86
C LEU A 32 -1.64 -1.67 2.23
N GLY A 33 -0.53 -1.75 2.98
CA GLY A 33 0.82 -1.56 2.45
C GLY A 33 1.35 -2.85 1.84
N THR A 34 2.34 -2.76 0.95
CA THR A 34 2.97 -3.93 0.36
C THR A 34 4.31 -4.23 1.02
N GLU A 35 4.43 -5.40 1.64
CA GLU A 35 5.65 -5.92 2.28
C GLU A 35 6.39 -4.92 3.17
N GLU A 36 7.58 -4.51 2.74
CA GLU A 36 8.45 -3.59 3.48
C GLU A 36 7.98 -2.14 3.42
N LEU A 37 7.08 -1.81 2.50
CA LEU A 37 6.46 -0.48 2.40
C LEU A 37 5.39 -0.32 3.49
N MET A 38 5.81 -0.22 4.74
CA MET A 38 4.88 -0.12 5.87
C MET A 38 4.72 1.31 6.40
N HIS A 39 5.82 2.08 6.47
CA HIS A 39 5.80 3.36 7.17
C HIS A 39 4.93 4.41 6.47
N ALA A 40 5.09 4.60 5.17
CA ALA A 40 4.30 5.58 4.42
C ALA A 40 2.80 5.23 4.39
N PRO A 41 2.38 3.98 4.08
CA PRO A 41 0.97 3.59 4.18
C PRO A 41 0.38 3.76 5.58
N PHE A 42 1.12 3.40 6.62
CA PHE A 42 0.69 3.59 8.01
C PHE A 42 0.45 5.08 8.32
N ARG A 43 1.36 5.95 7.89
CA ARG A 43 1.21 7.40 8.07
C ARG A 43 0.02 7.96 7.29
N VAL A 44 -0.23 7.46 6.07
CA VAL A 44 -1.44 7.82 5.30
C VAL A 44 -2.69 7.37 6.05
N ALA A 45 -2.69 6.14 6.58
CA ALA A 45 -3.82 5.63 7.36
C ALA A 45 -4.17 6.50 8.58
N LEU A 46 -3.16 7.03 9.27
CA LEU A 46 -3.36 7.92 10.42
C LEU A 46 -4.00 9.27 10.07
N GLU A 47 -3.92 9.69 8.81
CA GLU A 47 -4.45 10.99 8.36
C GLU A 47 -5.76 10.85 7.55
N LEU A 48 -6.17 9.63 7.20
CA LEU A 48 -7.46 9.40 6.56
C LEU A 48 -8.60 9.57 7.57
N PRO A 49 -9.72 10.17 7.16
CA PRO A 49 -10.90 10.28 8.01
C PRO A 49 -11.65 8.93 8.11
N GLY A 50 -12.51 8.80 9.12
CA GLY A 50 -13.39 7.63 9.30
C GLY A 50 -12.81 6.54 10.18
N ASP A 51 -13.36 5.34 10.04
CA ASP A 51 -12.85 4.11 10.72
C ASP A 51 -11.78 3.47 9.86
N VAL A 52 -10.51 3.71 10.20
CA VAL A 52 -9.37 3.27 9.39
C VAL A 52 -8.59 2.19 10.10
N VAL A 53 -8.38 1.07 9.42
CA VAL A 53 -7.48 0.01 9.85
C VAL A 53 -6.29 -0.07 8.89
N PHE A 54 -5.15 -0.50 9.40
CA PHE A 54 -3.92 -0.66 8.63
C PHE A 54 -3.35 -2.06 8.80
N SER A 55 -2.88 -2.63 7.70
CA SER A 55 -2.01 -3.80 7.70
C SER A 55 -1.03 -3.74 6.52
N SER A 56 -0.10 -4.68 6.47
CA SER A 56 0.78 -4.87 5.30
C SER A 56 0.74 -6.32 4.84
N THR A 57 1.06 -6.53 3.57
CA THR A 57 1.31 -7.87 3.05
C THR A 57 2.61 -8.44 3.61
N THR A 58 2.82 -9.73 3.48
CA THR A 58 4.01 -10.41 3.98
C THR A 58 4.37 -11.61 3.12
N ARG A 59 5.64 -12.01 3.17
CA ARG A 59 6.17 -13.26 2.59
C ARG A 59 5.99 -14.46 3.49
N SER A 60 5.64 -14.23 4.76
CA SER A 60 5.58 -15.29 5.76
C SER A 60 4.22 -15.96 5.77
N PRO A 61 4.13 -17.25 5.39
CA PRO A 61 2.89 -18.00 5.52
C PRO A 61 2.56 -18.21 6.99
N ALA A 62 1.27 -18.04 7.31
CA ALA A 62 0.74 -18.35 8.63
C ALA A 62 -0.53 -19.18 8.50
N VAL A 63 -0.81 -19.97 9.52
CA VAL A 63 -2.04 -20.75 9.56
C VAL A 63 -3.22 -19.82 9.85
N VAL A 64 -4.22 -19.86 8.98
CA VAL A 64 -5.48 -19.12 9.11
C VAL A 64 -6.56 -20.10 9.54
N LEU A 65 -7.23 -19.80 10.66
CA LEU A 65 -8.32 -20.63 11.18
C LEU A 65 -9.48 -19.72 11.63
N ASP A 66 -10.63 -19.89 11.00
CA ASP A 66 -11.83 -19.15 11.42
C ASP A 66 -12.45 -19.76 12.69
N LEU A 67 -11.71 -19.62 13.80
CA LEU A 67 -12.11 -20.06 15.11
C LEU A 67 -12.17 -18.88 16.09
N PRO A 68 -13.16 -18.82 16.99
CA PRO A 68 -13.22 -17.81 18.03
C PRO A 68 -11.94 -17.79 18.87
N GLY A 69 -11.34 -16.61 19.03
CA GLY A 69 -10.09 -16.42 19.78
C GLY A 69 -8.82 -16.76 19.02
N TYR A 70 -8.88 -17.27 17.80
CA TYR A 70 -7.70 -17.43 16.97
C TYR A 70 -7.29 -16.08 16.34
N PRO A 71 -5.99 -15.71 16.39
CA PRO A 71 -5.57 -14.35 16.02
C PRO A 71 -5.62 -14.07 14.50
N LEU A 72 -5.47 -15.11 13.66
CA LEU A 72 -5.48 -14.97 12.19
C LEU A 72 -6.67 -15.78 11.64
N ARG A 73 -7.81 -15.11 11.52
CA ARG A 73 -9.05 -15.78 11.14
C ARG A 73 -9.30 -15.79 9.63
N HIS A 74 -8.82 -14.79 8.94
CA HIS A 74 -9.00 -14.60 7.51
C HIS A 74 -7.69 -14.19 6.85
N GLY A 75 -7.55 -14.49 5.57
CA GLY A 75 -6.39 -14.09 4.79
C GLY A 75 -6.55 -14.42 3.31
N ILE A 76 -5.78 -13.72 2.50
CA ILE A 76 -5.65 -13.98 1.06
C ILE A 76 -4.21 -14.37 0.74
N THR A 77 -4.06 -15.12 -0.35
CA THR A 77 -2.76 -15.49 -0.94
C THR A 77 -2.75 -15.06 -2.40
N PHE A 78 -1.69 -14.42 -2.81
CA PHE A 78 -1.51 -13.95 -4.18
C PHE A 78 -0.05 -14.05 -4.60
N THR A 79 0.24 -13.99 -5.90
CA THR A 79 1.61 -14.01 -6.43
C THR A 79 2.30 -12.67 -6.19
N ALA A 80 3.59 -12.70 -5.91
CA ALA A 80 4.41 -11.49 -5.80
C ALA A 80 4.23 -10.58 -7.01
N HIS A 81 3.91 -9.32 -6.76
CA HIS A 81 3.67 -8.32 -7.81
C HIS A 81 4.88 -7.40 -8.05
N GLU A 82 5.89 -7.48 -7.23
CA GLU A 82 7.13 -6.70 -7.38
C GLU A 82 7.95 -7.24 -8.56
N VAL A 83 8.52 -6.33 -9.35
CA VAL A 83 9.35 -6.70 -10.50
C VAL A 83 10.52 -7.58 -10.09
N GLY A 84 10.63 -8.74 -10.73
CA GLY A 84 11.69 -9.72 -10.47
C GLY A 84 11.52 -10.55 -9.19
N ALA A 85 10.44 -10.34 -8.44
CA ALA A 85 10.09 -11.18 -7.30
C ALA A 85 9.35 -12.45 -7.74
N SER A 86 9.29 -13.44 -6.87
CA SER A 86 8.58 -14.69 -7.10
C SER A 86 8.02 -15.26 -5.81
N GLY A 87 7.11 -16.21 -5.95
CA GLY A 87 6.46 -16.90 -4.84
C GLY A 87 5.23 -16.16 -4.31
N ASP A 88 4.66 -16.73 -3.27
CA ASP A 88 3.41 -16.25 -2.70
C ASP A 88 3.62 -15.07 -1.75
N ARG A 89 2.57 -14.26 -1.65
CA ARG A 89 2.39 -13.18 -0.70
C ARG A 89 1.08 -13.40 0.04
N TYR A 90 1.00 -12.85 1.22
CA TYR A 90 -0.12 -13.05 2.12
C TYR A 90 -0.59 -11.71 2.70
N ALA A 91 -1.90 -11.56 2.87
CA ALA A 91 -2.47 -10.53 3.73
C ALA A 91 -3.45 -11.19 4.71
N TYR A 92 -3.39 -10.80 5.98
CA TYR A 92 -4.16 -11.43 7.05
C TYR A 92 -5.17 -10.47 7.66
N ASN A 93 -6.21 -11.05 8.27
CA ASN A 93 -7.29 -10.33 8.95
C ASN A 93 -7.97 -9.28 8.05
N ILE A 94 -8.16 -9.67 6.80
CA ILE A 94 -8.93 -8.91 5.82
C ILE A 94 -10.03 -9.84 5.29
N SER A 95 -11.29 -9.53 5.60
CA SER A 95 -12.43 -10.39 5.32
C SER A 95 -13.43 -9.72 4.40
N PRO A 96 -14.16 -10.50 3.58
CA PRO A 96 -15.23 -9.94 2.76
C PRO A 96 -16.29 -9.24 3.62
N GLY A 97 -16.62 -8.00 3.26
CA GLY A 97 -17.66 -7.23 3.92
C GLY A 97 -17.27 -6.55 5.23
N ASP A 98 -16.03 -6.72 5.70
CA ASP A 98 -15.53 -6.05 6.91
C ASP A 98 -15.19 -4.57 6.66
N GLN A 99 -14.94 -4.19 5.42
CA GLN A 99 -14.59 -2.83 5.00
C GLN A 99 -15.44 -2.36 3.83
N ASP A 100 -15.73 -1.06 3.79
CA ASP A 100 -16.43 -0.42 2.66
C ASP A 100 -15.48 -0.21 1.48
N GLN A 101 -14.18 -0.08 1.77
CA GLN A 101 -13.18 0.23 0.76
C GLN A 101 -11.76 -0.16 1.22
N ILE A 102 -10.89 -0.42 0.26
CA ILE A 102 -9.48 -0.72 0.47
C ILE A 102 -8.64 0.36 -0.22
N VAL A 103 -7.59 0.85 0.46
CA VAL A 103 -6.54 1.67 -0.13
C VAL A 103 -5.27 0.83 -0.18
N LEU A 104 -4.97 0.31 -1.36
CA LEU A 104 -3.72 -0.41 -1.61
C LEU A 104 -2.62 0.61 -1.89
N VAL A 105 -1.56 0.60 -1.09
CA VAL A 105 -0.40 1.48 -1.27
C VAL A 105 0.81 0.65 -1.64
N LEU A 106 1.38 0.90 -2.80
CA LEU A 106 2.53 0.20 -3.35
C LEU A 106 3.56 1.18 -3.91
N ASP A 107 4.77 0.72 -4.15
CA ASP A 107 5.78 1.48 -4.87
C ASP A 107 5.61 1.36 -6.40
N GLU A 108 6.44 2.09 -7.17
CA GLU A 108 6.30 2.15 -8.62
C GLU A 108 6.81 0.91 -9.37
N ASP A 109 7.56 0.03 -8.70
CA ASP A 109 8.19 -1.13 -9.32
C ASP A 109 7.33 -2.40 -9.16
N TYR A 110 6.26 -2.50 -9.94
CA TYR A 110 5.35 -3.65 -9.92
C TYR A 110 5.20 -4.31 -11.31
N ASP A 111 4.93 -5.61 -11.27
CA ASP A 111 4.56 -6.41 -12.45
C ASP A 111 3.05 -6.37 -12.63
N THR A 112 2.58 -5.79 -13.73
CA THR A 112 1.15 -5.56 -13.98
C THR A 112 0.30 -6.83 -13.94
N PRO A 113 0.65 -7.94 -14.60
CA PRO A 113 -0.15 -9.17 -14.52
C PRO A 113 -0.32 -9.72 -13.11
N ASN A 114 0.74 -9.64 -12.30
CA ASN A 114 0.68 -10.11 -10.92
C ASN A 114 -0.07 -9.13 -10.01
N LEU A 115 0.03 -7.83 -10.27
CA LEU A 115 -0.78 -6.82 -9.60
C LEU A 115 -2.26 -7.02 -9.88
N ASP A 116 -2.64 -7.32 -11.12
CA ASP A 116 -4.03 -7.64 -11.48
C ASP A 116 -4.58 -8.82 -10.66
N GLY A 117 -3.75 -9.83 -10.39
CA GLY A 117 -4.11 -10.93 -9.51
C GLY A 117 -4.41 -10.47 -8.08
N LEU A 118 -3.56 -9.61 -7.50
CA LEU A 118 -3.82 -9.02 -6.19
C LEU A 118 -5.10 -8.18 -6.20
N LEU A 119 -5.31 -7.35 -7.22
CA LEU A 119 -6.50 -6.50 -7.32
C LEU A 119 -7.78 -7.31 -7.42
N GLN A 120 -7.78 -8.46 -8.08
CA GLN A 120 -8.93 -9.38 -8.13
C GLN A 120 -9.26 -9.94 -6.74
N GLU A 121 -8.24 -10.36 -5.98
CA GLU A 121 -8.44 -10.81 -4.59
C GLU A 121 -9.02 -9.68 -3.72
N LEU A 122 -8.49 -8.47 -3.83
CA LEU A 122 -8.97 -7.33 -3.04
C LEU A 122 -10.39 -6.90 -3.44
N ALA A 123 -10.74 -6.97 -4.73
CA ALA A 123 -12.08 -6.66 -5.22
C ALA A 123 -13.14 -7.66 -4.72
N ALA A 124 -12.73 -8.88 -4.36
CA ALA A 124 -13.63 -9.84 -3.70
C ALA A 124 -13.89 -9.51 -2.22
N LEU A 125 -13.05 -8.68 -1.60
CA LEU A 125 -13.12 -8.34 -0.18
C LEU A 125 -13.85 -7.03 0.10
N ALA A 126 -13.78 -6.06 -0.81
CA ALA A 126 -14.43 -4.77 -0.65
C ALA A 126 -15.02 -4.27 -1.98
N PRO A 127 -16.14 -3.52 -1.93
CA PRO A 127 -16.78 -2.98 -3.14
C PRO A 127 -15.94 -1.95 -3.89
N PHE A 128 -14.91 -1.39 -3.25
CA PHE A 128 -14.05 -0.39 -3.87
C PHE A 128 -12.58 -0.59 -3.45
N VAL A 129 -11.68 -0.53 -4.42
CA VAL A 129 -10.23 -0.58 -4.20
C VAL A 129 -9.59 0.64 -4.85
N LEU A 130 -8.91 1.46 -4.05
CA LEU A 130 -8.09 2.57 -4.51
C LEU A 130 -6.63 2.15 -4.51
N VAL A 131 -5.96 2.25 -5.65
CA VAL A 131 -4.51 2.01 -5.74
C VAL A 131 -3.77 3.34 -5.64
N VAL A 132 -2.83 3.41 -4.73
CA VAL A 132 -1.94 4.56 -4.54
C VAL A 132 -0.52 4.10 -4.80
N THR A 133 0.09 4.56 -5.88
CA THR A 133 1.47 4.27 -6.21
C THR A 133 2.38 5.36 -5.66
N LEU A 134 3.34 4.98 -4.85
CA LEU A 134 4.38 5.88 -4.34
C LEU A 134 5.61 5.80 -5.25
N ARG A 135 6.05 6.94 -5.76
CA ARG A 135 7.25 6.98 -6.61
C ARG A 135 8.52 6.93 -5.79
N THR A 136 9.53 6.28 -6.33
CA THR A 136 10.87 6.24 -5.74
C THR A 136 11.46 7.63 -5.67
N TYR A 137 11.89 8.05 -4.49
CA TYR A 137 12.59 9.31 -4.31
C TYR A 137 13.93 9.31 -5.08
N ARG A 138 14.08 10.30 -5.94
CA ARG A 138 15.34 10.56 -6.64
C ARG A 138 15.90 11.88 -6.12
N PRO A 139 16.90 11.85 -5.23
CA PRO A 139 17.47 13.09 -4.72
C PRO A 139 18.05 13.91 -5.87
N PRO A 140 17.88 15.24 -5.87
CA PRO A 140 18.37 16.12 -6.93
C PRO A 140 19.90 16.17 -7.01
N ARG A 141 20.59 15.60 -6.02
CA ARG A 141 22.05 15.45 -5.97
C ARG A 141 22.39 14.06 -5.45
N PRO A 142 23.41 13.40 -6.02
CA PRO A 142 23.93 12.20 -5.42
C PRO A 142 24.39 12.51 -3.99
N LEU A 143 23.98 11.72 -3.03
CA LEU A 143 24.45 11.81 -1.66
C LEU A 143 25.96 11.57 -1.68
N ARG A 144 26.77 12.62 -1.69
CA ARG A 144 28.21 12.55 -1.51
C ARG A 144 28.48 12.65 -0.02
N GLY A 145 28.72 11.53 0.60
CA GLY A 145 29.28 11.51 1.93
C GLY A 145 30.42 10.51 2.00
N PRO A 146 31.66 10.93 2.12
CA PRO A 146 32.77 10.04 2.46
C PRO A 146 32.61 9.47 3.89
N GLU A 147 31.62 9.93 4.61
CA GLU A 147 31.41 9.71 6.03
C GLU A 147 30.50 8.50 6.34
N PHE A 148 29.82 7.98 5.34
CA PHE A 148 29.00 6.78 5.47
C PHE A 148 29.84 5.55 5.12
N GLY A 149 30.96 5.35 5.78
CA GLY A 149 31.83 4.20 5.74
C GLY A 149 31.33 3.00 4.94
N SER A 150 31.67 1.80 5.31
CA SER A 150 31.25 0.53 4.69
C SER A 150 29.73 0.26 4.65
N TYR A 151 28.90 1.17 5.11
CA TYR A 151 27.43 1.17 4.98
C TYR A 151 26.94 1.99 3.78
N ALA A 152 27.79 2.41 2.90
CA ALA A 152 27.39 2.84 1.57
C ALA A 152 26.95 1.63 0.76
N SER A 153 26.10 0.79 1.33
CA SER A 153 25.25 -0.01 0.50
C SER A 153 24.29 0.96 -0.16
N SER A 154 24.18 0.84 -1.43
CA SER A 154 23.15 1.39 -2.31
C SER A 154 21.71 1.26 -1.77
N ASP A 155 21.51 0.84 -0.59
CA ASP A 155 20.32 0.24 -0.04
C ASP A 155 19.63 1.08 1.04
N VAL A 156 20.17 2.24 1.35
CA VAL A 156 19.38 3.26 2.06
C VAL A 156 18.73 4.15 1.00
N GLY A 157 17.90 3.55 0.18
CA GLY A 157 16.93 4.23 -0.62
C GLY A 157 15.88 4.84 0.31
N TRP A 158 16.11 6.07 0.74
CA TRP A 158 15.12 6.83 1.46
C TRP A 158 13.97 7.12 0.50
N LEU A 159 12.85 6.48 0.74
CA LEU A 159 11.59 6.73 0.09
C LEU A 159 11.06 8.09 0.54
N LEU A 160 11.61 9.17 0.00
CA LEU A 160 10.95 10.45 -0.01
C LEU A 160 10.25 10.57 -1.35
N THR A 161 9.01 10.26 -1.36
CA THR A 161 8.13 10.44 -2.49
C THR A 161 8.00 11.93 -2.75
N ASP A 162 8.41 12.36 -3.92
CA ASP A 162 7.88 13.60 -4.47
C ASP A 162 6.44 13.35 -4.86
N LEU A 163 5.55 13.60 -3.92
CA LEU A 163 4.12 13.37 -4.06
C LEU A 163 3.42 14.40 -4.95
N SER A 164 4.17 15.26 -5.64
CA SER A 164 3.60 16.14 -6.65
C SER A 164 3.04 15.37 -7.86
N GLU A 165 3.33 14.05 -7.95
CA GLU A 165 2.95 13.20 -9.07
C GLU A 165 2.41 11.83 -8.64
N ILE A 166 1.45 11.79 -7.72
CA ILE A 166 0.72 10.55 -7.42
C ILE A 166 -0.22 10.26 -8.60
N SER A 167 -0.05 9.11 -9.20
CA SER A 167 -1.07 8.54 -10.08
C SER A 167 -2.08 7.79 -9.23
N LEU A 168 -3.30 8.28 -9.21
CA LEU A 168 -4.46 7.57 -8.66
C LEU A 168 -5.12 6.83 -9.83
N GLU A 169 -4.88 5.53 -9.91
CA GLU A 169 -5.59 4.68 -10.85
C GLU A 169 -6.75 4.02 -10.12
N ALA A 170 -7.96 4.51 -10.36
CA ALA A 170 -9.17 3.82 -9.96
C ALA A 170 -9.44 2.69 -10.97
N PRO A 171 -9.79 1.48 -10.53
CA PRO A 171 -10.26 0.45 -11.44
C PRO A 171 -11.47 0.99 -12.22
N THR A 172 -11.36 0.98 -13.54
CA THR A 172 -12.46 1.40 -14.41
C THR A 172 -13.58 0.38 -14.26
N PRO A 173 -14.80 0.75 -13.83
CA PRO A 173 -15.90 -0.18 -13.81
C PRO A 173 -16.15 -0.66 -15.25
N GLU A 174 -16.08 -1.98 -15.46
CA GLU A 174 -16.50 -2.54 -16.73
C GLU A 174 -17.91 -2.07 -17.02
N ARG A 175 -18.06 -1.33 -18.12
CA ARG A 175 -19.39 -1.01 -18.64
C ARG A 175 -20.06 -2.32 -18.98
N GLU A 176 -21.10 -2.66 -18.25
CA GLU A 176 -22.08 -3.65 -18.69
C GLU A 176 -22.43 -3.35 -20.15
N ARG A 177 -21.98 -4.22 -21.03
CA ARG A 177 -22.49 -4.25 -22.39
C ARG A 177 -23.77 -5.06 -22.36
N ALA A 178 -24.88 -4.33 -22.46
CA ALA A 178 -26.17 -4.90 -22.79
C ALA A 178 -26.16 -5.61 -24.15
#